data_86d70afa14c680e8521dc3e8793cede9
#
_entry.id   86d70afa14c680e8521dc3e8793cede9
#
_cell.length_a   1.000
_cell.length_b   1.000
_cell.length_c   1.000
_cell.angle_alpha   90.00
_cell.angle_beta   90.00
_cell.angle_gamma   90.00
#
_symmetry.space_group_name_H-M   'P 1'
#
loop_
_entity.id
_entity.type
_entity.pdbx_description
1 polymer ?
#
loop_
_entity_poly.entity_id
_entity_poly.type
_entity_poly.pdbx_seq_one_letter_code
_entity_poly.pdbx_strand_id
1 'polypeptide(L)'
;MQKIKQRIQTEQPRWRVWFWTACELFVLYSMLRSLRLEPVSDALVCLLVAIGVAVPYILEAFGYRMSDALFVFSLFYLLASMSGRVYKLYYLVAHWDKLLHLCGGVVFALLGAYIPVMINKKYENDRLLRVLFALLFSISVSALWEFYEFGMDRWFGMDMQRDTIIQAIHSYNLGDATGVIGSIDRIDSVVVNGEPLEGYIDIGLIDTMGDMMIETAGAAVYAVVFALDKGRHPAFVRTAMASPAEKQSVHAQAE
;
A
#
# COMPACT_ATOMS: atom_id res chain seq x y z
N MET A 1 -11.21 -1.43 30.82
CA MET A 1 -10.19 -2.41 30.38
C MET A 1 -10.71 -3.86 30.43
N GLN A 2 -11.30 -4.36 31.53
CA GLN A 2 -11.85 -5.75 31.60
C GLN A 2 -12.93 -6.04 30.52
N LYS A 3 -13.89 -5.13 30.30
CA LYS A 3 -14.92 -5.30 29.25
C LYS A 3 -14.34 -5.36 27.81
N ILE A 4 -13.25 -4.63 27.53
CA ILE A 4 -12.56 -4.66 26.25
C ILE A 4 -11.84 -6.00 26.08
N LYS A 5 -11.14 -6.48 27.14
CA LYS A 5 -10.47 -7.79 27.15
C LYS A 5 -11.47 -8.94 26.95
N GLN A 6 -12.63 -8.89 27.61
CA GLN A 6 -13.71 -9.87 27.47
C GLN A 6 -14.31 -9.87 26.04
N ARG A 7 -14.52 -8.70 25.42
CA ARG A 7 -15.01 -8.59 24.04
C ARG A 7 -14.05 -9.17 23.01
N ILE A 8 -12.75 -8.89 23.17
CA ILE A 8 -11.71 -9.43 22.26
C ILE A 8 -11.62 -10.96 22.41
N GLN A 9 -11.74 -11.51 23.61
CA GLN A 9 -11.58 -12.95 23.84
C GLN A 9 -12.82 -13.79 23.47
N THR A 10 -14.02 -13.23 23.49
CA THR A 10 -15.27 -13.99 23.24
C THR A 10 -15.74 -14.00 21.79
N GLU A 11 -15.26 -13.09 20.93
CA GLU A 11 -15.80 -12.92 19.57
C GLU A 11 -14.80 -13.22 18.45
N GLN A 12 -13.51 -13.44 18.76
CA GLN A 12 -12.52 -13.71 17.71
C GLN A 12 -12.31 -15.21 17.48
N PRO A 13 -12.31 -15.68 16.23
CA PRO A 13 -11.85 -17.03 15.92
C PRO A 13 -10.40 -17.21 16.40
N ARG A 14 -10.13 -18.30 17.09
CA ARG A 14 -8.79 -18.59 17.67
C ARG A 14 -7.67 -18.52 16.62
N TRP A 15 -7.96 -18.88 15.37
CA TRP A 15 -6.97 -18.85 14.28
C TRP A 15 -6.45 -17.43 13.99
N ARG A 16 -7.30 -16.38 14.10
CA ARG A 16 -6.87 -14.98 13.92
C ARG A 16 -5.85 -14.56 14.96
N VAL A 17 -6.08 -14.95 16.23
CA VAL A 17 -5.15 -14.67 17.33
C VAL A 17 -3.80 -15.33 17.06
N TRP A 18 -3.80 -16.61 16.68
CA TRP A 18 -2.56 -17.32 16.35
C TRP A 18 -1.84 -16.74 15.15
N PHE A 19 -2.58 -16.43 14.08
CA PHE A 19 -2.01 -15.84 12.88
C PHE A 19 -1.39 -14.46 13.17
N TRP A 20 -2.12 -13.61 13.86
CA TRP A 20 -1.62 -12.31 14.31
C TRP A 20 -0.38 -12.44 15.20
N THR A 21 -0.40 -13.32 16.18
CA THR A 21 0.74 -13.56 17.08
C THR A 21 1.97 -14.01 16.29
N ALA A 22 1.79 -14.89 15.31
CA ALA A 22 2.88 -15.30 14.42
C ALA A 22 3.46 -14.13 13.62
N CYS A 23 2.61 -13.24 13.09
CA CYS A 23 3.04 -12.03 12.40
C CYS A 23 3.85 -11.11 13.33
N GLU A 24 3.37 -10.83 14.55
CA GLU A 24 4.08 -10.00 15.52
C GLU A 24 5.43 -10.62 15.94
N LEU A 25 5.48 -11.92 16.16
CA LEU A 25 6.74 -12.62 16.50
C LEU A 25 7.73 -12.53 15.33
N PHE A 26 7.27 -12.64 14.09
CA PHE A 26 8.12 -12.46 12.91
C PHE A 26 8.65 -11.03 12.81
N VAL A 27 7.81 -10.02 13.03
CA VAL A 27 8.26 -8.61 13.05
C VAL A 27 9.26 -8.36 14.18
N LEU A 28 9.00 -8.87 15.38
CA LEU A 28 9.92 -8.75 16.51
C LEU A 28 11.27 -9.43 16.23
N TYR A 29 11.24 -10.62 15.66
CA TYR A 29 12.47 -11.31 15.24
C TYR A 29 13.24 -10.47 14.21
N SER A 30 12.55 -9.94 13.20
CA SER A 30 13.15 -9.09 12.15
C SER A 30 13.76 -7.82 12.75
N MET A 31 13.08 -7.19 13.71
CA MET A 31 13.57 -6.02 14.43
C MET A 31 14.85 -6.33 15.23
N LEU A 32 14.84 -7.42 16.01
CA LEU A 32 16.02 -7.83 16.81
C LEU A 32 17.21 -8.21 15.91
N ARG A 33 16.94 -8.84 14.77
CA ARG A 33 17.95 -9.12 13.76
C ARG A 33 18.53 -7.83 13.20
N SER A 34 17.70 -6.88 12.79
CA SER A 34 18.12 -5.60 12.23
C SER A 34 18.95 -4.78 13.21
N LEU A 35 18.59 -4.74 14.48
CA LEU A 35 19.36 -4.05 15.51
C LEU A 35 20.78 -4.62 15.70
N ARG A 36 21.02 -5.86 15.28
CA ARG A 36 22.34 -6.52 15.43
C ARG A 36 23.18 -6.49 14.15
N LEU A 37 22.56 -6.55 12.98
CA LEU A 37 23.23 -6.89 11.73
C LEU A 37 23.06 -5.83 10.63
N GLU A 38 22.10 -4.92 10.76
CA GLU A 38 21.68 -4.02 9.67
C GLU A 38 21.61 -2.56 10.22
N PRO A 39 21.40 -1.57 9.35
CA PRO A 39 21.20 -0.19 9.78
C PRO A 39 20.00 -0.03 10.72
N VAL A 40 20.11 0.90 11.68
CA VAL A 40 19.01 1.22 12.63
C VAL A 40 17.70 1.59 11.91
N SER A 41 17.81 2.14 10.71
CA SER A 41 16.63 2.45 9.86
C SER A 41 15.74 1.24 9.58
N ASP A 42 16.31 0.05 9.46
CA ASP A 42 15.55 -1.18 9.21
C ASP A 42 14.81 -1.65 10.46
N ALA A 43 15.38 -1.44 11.64
CA ALA A 43 14.69 -1.68 12.89
C ALA A 43 13.51 -0.70 13.09
N LEU A 44 13.63 0.56 12.65
CA LEU A 44 12.54 1.52 12.67
C LEU A 44 11.41 1.11 11.73
N VAL A 45 11.71 0.58 10.55
CA VAL A 45 10.69 0.01 9.65
C VAL A 45 9.95 -1.15 10.33
N CYS A 46 10.66 -2.06 10.99
CA CYS A 46 10.03 -3.14 11.75
C CYS A 46 9.11 -2.59 12.85
N LEU A 47 9.51 -1.55 13.58
CA LEU A 47 8.69 -0.92 14.61
C LEU A 47 7.39 -0.33 14.02
N LEU A 48 7.48 0.37 12.89
CA LEU A 48 6.30 0.91 12.20
C LEU A 48 5.36 -0.19 11.74
N VAL A 49 5.91 -1.30 11.23
CA VAL A 49 5.11 -2.45 10.80
C VAL A 49 4.46 -3.15 11.99
N ALA A 50 5.14 -3.28 13.14
CA ALA A 50 4.54 -3.81 14.38
C ALA A 50 3.32 -2.98 14.81
N ILE A 51 3.43 -1.65 14.75
CA ILE A 51 2.29 -0.75 15.01
C ILE A 51 1.15 -1.01 13.99
N GLY A 52 1.48 -1.14 12.72
CA GLY A 52 0.51 -1.43 11.64
C GLY A 52 -0.19 -2.78 11.84
N VAL A 53 0.54 -3.81 12.22
CA VAL A 53 0.00 -5.16 12.52
C VAL A 53 -0.94 -5.14 13.72
N ALA A 54 -0.75 -4.21 14.68
CA ALA A 54 -1.66 -4.03 15.80
C ALA A 54 -2.99 -3.35 15.42
N VAL A 55 -3.06 -2.60 14.31
CA VAL A 55 -4.23 -1.82 13.90
C VAL A 55 -5.53 -2.64 13.83
N PRO A 56 -5.59 -3.84 13.24
CA PRO A 56 -6.81 -4.66 13.22
C PRO A 56 -7.38 -4.93 14.63
N TYR A 57 -6.52 -5.18 15.60
CA TYR A 57 -6.93 -5.38 16.99
C TYR A 57 -7.46 -4.11 17.64
N ILE A 58 -6.79 -2.98 17.37
CA ILE A 58 -7.23 -1.67 17.83
C ILE A 58 -8.63 -1.36 17.29
N LEU A 59 -8.85 -1.55 15.98
CA LEU A 59 -10.14 -1.33 15.33
C LEU A 59 -11.23 -2.24 15.93
N GLU A 60 -10.93 -3.51 16.18
CA GLU A 60 -11.89 -4.42 16.80
C GLU A 60 -12.23 -4.03 18.25
N ALA A 61 -11.28 -3.47 19.01
CA ALA A 61 -11.55 -2.93 20.33
C ALA A 61 -12.56 -1.76 20.30
N PHE A 62 -12.56 -0.99 19.19
CA PHE A 62 -13.54 0.08 18.94
C PHE A 62 -14.86 -0.44 18.30
N GLY A 63 -14.99 -1.76 18.09
CA GLY A 63 -16.20 -2.36 17.54
C GLY A 63 -16.23 -2.49 16.00
N TYR A 64 -15.12 -2.19 15.33
CA TYR A 64 -14.98 -2.36 13.87
C TYR A 64 -14.33 -3.71 13.59
N ARG A 65 -15.05 -4.60 12.89
CA ARG A 65 -14.52 -5.91 12.52
C ARG A 65 -14.20 -5.96 11.05
N MET A 66 -12.96 -6.28 10.72
CA MET A 66 -12.54 -6.57 9.36
C MET A 66 -13.02 -7.96 8.91
N SER A 67 -13.31 -8.11 7.61
CA SER A 67 -13.48 -9.46 7.02
C SER A 67 -12.19 -10.27 7.17
N ASP A 68 -12.30 -11.61 7.19
CA ASP A 68 -11.13 -12.48 7.32
C ASP A 68 -10.14 -12.27 6.16
N ALA A 69 -10.66 -12.06 4.94
CA ALA A 69 -9.83 -11.79 3.77
C ALA A 69 -9.05 -10.46 3.91
N LEU A 70 -9.72 -9.38 4.33
CA LEU A 70 -9.05 -8.09 4.52
C LEU A 70 -8.04 -8.15 5.67
N PHE A 71 -8.36 -8.86 6.76
CA PHE A 71 -7.44 -9.07 7.87
C PHE A 71 -6.15 -9.77 7.43
N VAL A 72 -6.27 -10.93 6.78
CA VAL A 72 -5.10 -11.68 6.29
C VAL A 72 -4.31 -10.88 5.27
N PHE A 73 -5.00 -10.24 4.33
CA PHE A 73 -4.35 -9.47 3.28
C PHE A 73 -3.60 -8.25 3.84
N SER A 74 -4.19 -7.51 4.78
CA SER A 74 -3.53 -6.34 5.40
C SER A 74 -2.25 -6.73 6.13
N LEU A 75 -2.29 -7.84 6.90
CA LEU A 75 -1.10 -8.34 7.58
C LEU A 75 -0.03 -8.82 6.59
N PHE A 76 -0.46 -9.57 5.57
CA PHE A 76 0.46 -10.02 4.51
C PHE A 76 1.12 -8.83 3.79
N TYR A 77 0.35 -7.80 3.43
CA TYR A 77 0.85 -6.60 2.76
C TYR A 77 1.91 -5.88 3.59
N LEU A 78 1.65 -5.67 4.89
CA LEU A 78 2.60 -5.04 5.81
C LEU A 78 3.89 -5.86 5.94
N LEU A 79 3.77 -7.18 6.09
CA LEU A 79 4.93 -8.07 6.19
C LEU A 79 5.72 -8.14 4.88
N ALA A 80 5.04 -8.12 3.75
CA ALA A 80 5.66 -8.13 2.43
C ALA A 80 6.46 -6.83 2.18
N SER A 81 5.89 -5.67 2.55
CA SER A 81 6.58 -4.38 2.47
C SER A 81 7.83 -4.34 3.36
N MET A 82 7.71 -4.75 4.63
CA MET A 82 8.86 -4.89 5.53
C MET A 82 9.92 -5.82 4.97
N SER A 83 9.50 -6.98 4.46
CA SER A 83 10.42 -7.99 3.93
C SER A 83 11.14 -7.50 2.67
N GLY A 84 10.50 -6.66 1.89
CA GLY A 84 11.09 -5.97 0.75
C GLY A 84 12.41 -5.30 1.12
N ARG A 85 12.41 -4.55 2.23
CA ARG A 85 13.57 -3.81 2.72
C ARG A 85 14.49 -4.68 3.59
N VAL A 86 13.97 -5.25 4.68
CA VAL A 86 14.76 -5.96 5.70
C VAL A 86 15.42 -7.23 5.16
N TYR A 87 14.77 -7.93 4.26
CA TYR A 87 15.30 -9.13 3.60
C TYR A 87 15.71 -8.89 2.15
N LYS A 88 15.74 -7.62 1.72
CA LYS A 88 16.20 -7.20 0.38
C LYS A 88 15.41 -7.81 -0.78
N LEU A 89 14.11 -8.15 -0.55
CA LEU A 89 13.28 -8.72 -1.62
C LEU A 89 13.05 -7.73 -2.76
N TYR A 90 13.14 -6.44 -2.52
CA TYR A 90 13.16 -5.41 -3.57
C TYR A 90 14.28 -5.62 -4.61
N TYR A 91 15.39 -6.27 -4.22
CA TYR A 91 16.53 -6.54 -5.11
C TYR A 91 16.58 -7.99 -5.57
N LEU A 92 16.06 -8.93 -4.76
CA LEU A 92 16.14 -10.37 -5.02
C LEU A 92 14.98 -10.88 -5.87
N VAL A 93 13.82 -10.22 -5.81
CA VAL A 93 12.61 -10.64 -6.52
C VAL A 93 12.22 -9.57 -7.52
N ALA A 94 12.29 -9.91 -8.80
CA ALA A 94 11.91 -8.98 -9.87
C ALA A 94 10.47 -8.46 -9.66
N HIS A 95 10.30 -7.16 -9.82
CA HIS A 95 9.01 -6.48 -9.72
C HIS A 95 8.30 -6.60 -8.35
N TRP A 96 9.04 -6.91 -7.27
CA TRP A 96 8.46 -6.97 -5.92
C TRP A 96 7.74 -5.69 -5.53
N ASP A 97 8.36 -4.57 -5.79
CA ASP A 97 7.84 -3.24 -5.57
C ASP A 97 6.54 -2.99 -6.35
N LYS A 98 6.57 -3.19 -7.65
CA LYS A 98 5.39 -3.06 -8.53
C LYS A 98 4.21 -3.94 -8.08
N LEU A 99 4.49 -5.15 -7.58
CA LEU A 99 3.46 -6.01 -7.00
C LEU A 99 2.83 -5.38 -5.75
N LEU A 100 3.64 -4.76 -4.89
CA LEU A 100 3.14 -4.09 -3.69
C LEU A 100 2.27 -2.88 -4.05
N HIS A 101 2.69 -2.04 -5.00
CA HIS A 101 1.88 -0.93 -5.49
C HIS A 101 0.56 -1.39 -6.11
N LEU A 102 0.57 -2.45 -6.94
CA LEU A 102 -0.66 -3.03 -7.48
C LEU A 102 -1.62 -3.49 -6.38
N CYS A 103 -1.10 -4.20 -5.38
CA CYS A 103 -1.87 -4.66 -4.22
C CYS A 103 -2.36 -3.48 -3.36
N GLY A 104 -1.52 -2.48 -3.15
CA GLY A 104 -1.85 -1.23 -2.47
C GLY A 104 -3.04 -0.55 -3.13
N GLY A 105 -3.02 -0.44 -4.45
CA GLY A 105 -4.11 0.12 -5.24
C GLY A 105 -5.46 -0.53 -4.97
N VAL A 106 -5.50 -1.86 -4.93
CA VAL A 106 -6.73 -2.61 -4.60
C VAL A 106 -7.19 -2.32 -3.17
N VAL A 107 -6.28 -2.33 -2.20
CA VAL A 107 -6.62 -2.14 -0.78
C VAL A 107 -7.08 -0.72 -0.49
N PHE A 108 -6.34 0.27 -0.96
CA PHE A 108 -6.70 1.67 -0.73
C PHE A 108 -7.97 2.05 -1.48
N ALA A 109 -8.23 1.48 -2.66
CA ALA A 109 -9.50 1.63 -3.34
C ALA A 109 -10.67 1.03 -2.53
N LEU A 110 -10.48 -0.16 -1.96
CA LEU A 110 -11.47 -0.78 -1.06
C LEU A 110 -11.76 0.13 0.15
N LEU A 111 -10.72 0.66 0.80
CA LEU A 111 -10.88 1.57 1.93
C LEU A 111 -11.58 2.88 1.49
N GLY A 112 -11.17 3.44 0.36
CA GLY A 112 -11.78 4.63 -0.23
C GLY A 112 -13.27 4.47 -0.50
N ALA A 113 -13.69 3.32 -1.03
CA ALA A 113 -15.10 3.01 -1.26
C ALA A 113 -15.94 2.99 0.03
N TYR A 114 -15.30 2.84 1.17
CA TYR A 114 -15.97 2.82 2.49
C TYR A 114 -16.16 4.22 3.08
N ILE A 115 -15.32 5.18 2.73
CA ILE A 115 -15.34 6.54 3.32
C ILE A 115 -16.72 7.20 3.24
N PRO A 116 -17.43 7.22 2.09
CA PRO A 116 -18.76 7.80 2.05
C PRO A 116 -19.76 7.16 3.01
N VAL A 117 -19.69 5.83 3.16
CA VAL A 117 -20.58 5.09 4.06
C VAL A 117 -20.29 5.39 5.52
N MET A 118 -19.01 5.58 5.88
CA MET A 118 -18.60 6.00 7.23
C MET A 118 -19.11 7.41 7.56
N ILE A 119 -19.09 8.33 6.59
CA ILE A 119 -19.61 9.68 6.74
C ILE A 119 -21.12 9.66 6.94
N ASN A 120 -21.84 8.92 6.09
CA ASN A 120 -23.28 8.78 6.20
C ASN A 120 -23.76 7.48 5.53
N LYS A 121 -24.46 6.63 6.29
CA LYS A 121 -25.01 5.35 5.81
C LYS A 121 -25.93 5.48 4.59
N LYS A 122 -26.54 6.65 4.33
CA LYS A 122 -27.35 6.89 3.13
C LYS A 122 -26.59 6.65 1.81
N TYR A 123 -25.27 6.80 1.83
CA TYR A 123 -24.41 6.59 0.66
C TYR A 123 -24.02 5.13 0.41
N GLU A 124 -24.53 4.18 1.23
CA GLU A 124 -24.23 2.75 1.07
C GLU A 124 -24.61 2.23 -0.33
N ASN A 125 -25.71 2.71 -0.88
CA ASN A 125 -26.22 2.34 -2.20
C ASN A 125 -25.79 3.30 -3.32
N ASP A 126 -25.06 4.38 -3.00
CA ASP A 126 -24.52 5.31 -4.00
C ASP A 126 -23.22 4.75 -4.59
N ARG A 127 -23.42 3.91 -5.60
CA ARG A 127 -22.33 3.18 -6.25
C ARG A 127 -21.33 4.10 -6.94
N LEU A 128 -21.83 5.14 -7.62
CA LEU A 128 -20.96 6.09 -8.32
C LEU A 128 -20.06 6.85 -7.35
N LEU A 129 -20.64 7.40 -6.28
CA LEU A 129 -19.88 8.10 -5.25
C LEU A 129 -18.79 7.20 -4.64
N ARG A 130 -19.13 5.95 -4.35
CA ARG A 130 -18.18 4.99 -3.76
C ARG A 130 -17.06 4.62 -4.73
N VAL A 131 -17.34 4.46 -6.03
CA VAL A 131 -16.31 4.24 -7.06
C VAL A 131 -15.38 5.44 -7.17
N LEU A 132 -15.92 6.66 -7.18
CA LEU A 132 -15.09 7.88 -7.22
C LEU A 132 -14.19 7.98 -6.01
N PHE A 133 -14.71 7.74 -4.81
CA PHE A 133 -13.90 7.75 -3.59
C PHE A 133 -12.85 6.63 -3.58
N ALA A 134 -13.16 5.44 -4.11
CA ALA A 134 -12.19 4.36 -4.27
C ALA A 134 -10.97 4.82 -5.07
N LEU A 135 -11.20 5.37 -6.26
CA LEU A 135 -10.13 5.82 -7.16
C LEU A 135 -9.36 7.00 -6.56
N LEU A 136 -10.06 8.05 -6.13
CA LEU A 136 -9.42 9.27 -5.62
C LEU A 136 -8.61 9.00 -4.35
N PHE A 137 -9.13 8.19 -3.43
CA PHE A 137 -8.42 7.86 -2.20
C PHE A 137 -7.16 7.05 -2.47
N SER A 138 -7.23 6.04 -3.34
CA SER A 138 -6.05 5.24 -3.70
C SER A 138 -4.98 6.11 -4.37
N ILE A 139 -5.34 6.91 -5.37
CA ILE A 139 -4.40 7.82 -6.04
C ILE A 139 -3.79 8.82 -5.05
N SER A 140 -4.58 9.33 -4.10
CA SER A 140 -4.08 10.26 -3.08
C SER A 140 -3.08 9.60 -2.14
N VAL A 141 -3.33 8.35 -1.73
CA VAL A 141 -2.40 7.60 -0.88
C VAL A 141 -1.10 7.30 -1.65
N SER A 142 -1.21 6.89 -2.92
CA SER A 142 -0.07 6.70 -3.80
C SER A 142 0.79 7.95 -3.90
N ALA A 143 0.20 9.11 -4.20
CA ALA A 143 0.92 10.37 -4.29
C ALA A 143 1.60 10.77 -2.96
N LEU A 144 0.94 10.54 -1.82
CA LEU A 144 1.53 10.81 -0.50
C LEU A 144 2.71 9.87 -0.21
N TRP A 145 2.65 8.63 -0.68
CA TRP A 145 3.75 7.68 -0.57
C TRP A 145 4.95 8.13 -1.39
N GLU A 146 4.74 8.56 -2.64
CA GLU A 146 5.80 9.10 -3.49
C GLU A 146 6.44 10.37 -2.90
N PHE A 147 5.65 11.24 -2.26
CA PHE A 147 6.22 12.39 -1.53
C PHE A 147 7.09 11.97 -0.36
N TYR A 148 6.72 10.90 0.33
CA TYR A 148 7.54 10.32 1.38
C TYR A 148 8.85 9.76 0.82
N GLU A 149 8.81 8.98 -0.25
CA GLU A 149 10.00 8.42 -0.90
C GLU A 149 10.94 9.50 -1.41
N PHE A 150 10.40 10.49 -2.13
CA PHE A 150 11.17 11.66 -2.56
C PHE A 150 11.83 12.38 -1.38
N GLY A 151 11.12 12.57 -0.28
CA GLY A 151 11.67 13.20 0.92
C GLY A 151 12.81 12.38 1.55
N MET A 152 12.68 11.06 1.57
CA MET A 152 13.72 10.17 2.08
C MET A 152 14.98 10.22 1.21
N ASP A 153 14.82 10.24 -0.10
CA ASP A 153 15.93 10.32 -1.03
C ASP A 153 16.62 11.70 -0.95
N ARG A 154 15.82 12.77 -0.95
CA ARG A 154 16.33 14.14 -1.00
C ARG A 154 17.00 14.60 0.29
N TRP A 155 16.48 14.22 1.46
CA TRP A 155 16.94 14.75 2.76
C TRP A 155 17.78 13.75 3.55
N PHE A 156 17.66 12.46 3.26
CA PHE A 156 18.36 11.40 3.98
C PHE A 156 19.34 10.60 3.12
N GLY A 157 19.47 10.95 1.81
CA GLY A 157 20.40 10.30 0.89
C GLY A 157 20.08 8.81 0.69
N MET A 158 18.78 8.49 0.64
CA MET A 158 18.30 7.14 0.31
C MET A 158 18.10 7.01 -1.21
N ASP A 159 17.71 5.86 -1.66
CA ASP A 159 17.33 5.53 -3.04
C ASP A 159 16.06 4.70 -2.97
N MET A 160 14.96 5.34 -2.53
CA MET A 160 13.63 4.72 -2.45
C MET A 160 12.93 4.79 -3.80
N GLN A 161 13.00 5.95 -4.45
CA GLN A 161 12.61 6.16 -5.84
C GLN A 161 13.78 5.72 -6.73
N ARG A 162 13.82 4.46 -7.10
CA ARG A 162 14.96 3.84 -7.78
C ARG A 162 15.34 4.53 -9.06
N ASP A 163 16.60 4.86 -9.17
CA ASP A 163 17.15 5.44 -10.38
C ASP A 163 17.13 4.47 -11.57
N THR A 164 16.78 4.99 -12.72
CA THR A 164 16.80 4.26 -13.99
C THR A 164 17.83 4.84 -14.94
N ILE A 165 18.63 3.98 -15.58
CA ILE A 165 19.52 4.39 -16.65
C ILE A 165 18.71 4.56 -17.94
N ILE A 166 18.68 5.78 -18.47
CA ILE A 166 18.03 6.09 -19.74
C ILE A 166 19.06 6.33 -20.84
N GLN A 167 18.72 5.96 -22.06
CA GLN A 167 19.61 6.06 -23.23
C GLN A 167 19.12 7.04 -24.28
N ALA A 168 18.04 7.75 -24.02
CA ALA A 168 17.54 8.81 -24.88
C ALA A 168 17.01 9.98 -24.05
N ILE A 169 17.26 11.19 -24.51
CA ILE A 169 16.75 12.43 -23.92
C ILE A 169 16.11 13.28 -24.99
N HIS A 170 14.90 13.75 -24.72
CA HIS A 170 14.20 14.77 -25.51
C HIS A 170 13.96 15.97 -24.60
N SER A 171 14.53 17.13 -24.96
CA SER A 171 14.46 18.31 -24.09
C SER A 171 14.46 19.60 -24.87
N TYR A 172 13.74 20.60 -24.39
CA TYR A 172 13.84 21.96 -24.89
C TYR A 172 15.23 22.58 -24.64
N ASN A 173 15.98 22.07 -23.66
CA ASN A 173 17.34 22.51 -23.38
C ASN A 173 18.37 22.05 -24.40
N LEU A 174 18.01 21.10 -25.25
CA LEU A 174 18.84 20.57 -26.34
C LEU A 174 18.46 21.12 -27.72
N GLY A 175 17.40 21.93 -27.80
CA GLY A 175 16.91 22.49 -29.04
C GLY A 175 17.69 23.71 -29.49
N ASP A 176 17.75 23.92 -30.80
CA ASP A 176 18.48 25.03 -31.45
C ASP A 176 17.78 26.39 -31.33
N ALA A 177 16.51 26.40 -30.91
CA ALA A 177 15.70 27.61 -30.75
C ALA A 177 14.66 27.45 -29.64
N THR A 178 14.14 28.59 -29.13
CA THR A 178 13.09 28.61 -28.13
C THR A 178 11.85 27.84 -28.60
N GLY A 179 11.39 26.87 -27.82
CA GLY A 179 10.21 26.05 -28.11
C GLY A 179 10.48 24.89 -29.09
N VAL A 180 11.72 24.65 -29.47
CA VAL A 180 12.13 23.49 -30.27
C VAL A 180 12.73 22.44 -29.36
N ILE A 181 12.28 21.18 -29.50
CA ILE A 181 12.83 20.04 -28.78
C ILE A 181 14.04 19.50 -29.55
N GLY A 182 15.17 19.44 -28.86
CA GLY A 182 16.34 18.68 -29.32
C GLY A 182 16.34 17.28 -28.73
N SER A 183 17.02 16.34 -29.38
CA SER A 183 17.07 14.94 -29.00
C SER A 183 18.50 14.41 -28.98
N ILE A 184 18.76 13.55 -28.02
CA ILE A 184 19.89 12.61 -28.05
C ILE A 184 19.24 11.22 -28.00
N ASP A 185 19.26 10.55 -29.17
CA ASP A 185 18.51 9.29 -29.31
C ASP A 185 19.30 8.05 -28.86
N ARG A 186 20.60 8.24 -28.61
CA ARG A 186 21.48 7.19 -28.14
C ARG A 186 22.54 7.79 -27.22
N ILE A 187 22.51 7.40 -25.95
CA ILE A 187 23.49 7.76 -24.94
C ILE A 187 24.29 6.49 -24.62
N ASP A 188 25.51 6.42 -25.16
CA ASP A 188 26.38 5.27 -24.95
C ASP A 188 27.17 5.37 -23.61
N SER A 189 27.47 6.60 -23.17
CA SER A 189 28.11 6.85 -21.89
C SER A 189 27.90 8.29 -21.41
N VAL A 190 27.91 8.46 -20.11
CA VAL A 190 27.93 9.76 -19.41
C VAL A 190 29.08 9.73 -18.40
N VAL A 191 29.81 10.81 -18.28
CA VAL A 191 30.89 10.90 -17.27
C VAL A 191 30.53 11.94 -16.23
N VAL A 192 30.42 11.51 -14.98
CA VAL A 192 30.15 12.36 -13.82
C VAL A 192 31.37 12.38 -12.92
N ASN A 193 32.05 13.54 -12.84
CA ASN A 193 33.30 13.71 -12.05
C ASN A 193 34.37 12.64 -12.33
N GLY A 194 34.44 12.14 -13.54
CA GLY A 194 35.43 11.13 -13.95
C GLY A 194 34.91 9.68 -13.89
N GLU A 195 33.74 9.45 -13.27
CA GLU A 195 33.11 8.13 -13.22
C GLU A 195 32.22 7.91 -14.45
N PRO A 196 32.47 6.88 -15.27
CA PRO A 196 31.67 6.56 -16.44
C PRO A 196 30.38 5.84 -16.03
N LEU A 197 29.27 6.27 -16.61
CA LEU A 197 27.96 5.65 -16.50
C LEU A 197 27.52 5.14 -17.87
N GLU A 198 26.78 4.03 -17.92
CA GLU A 198 26.28 3.39 -19.16
C GLU A 198 25.12 4.14 -19.81
N GLY A 199 24.73 5.30 -19.31
CA GLY A 199 23.66 6.14 -19.80
C GLY A 199 23.40 7.30 -18.83
N TYR A 200 22.33 8.04 -19.07
CA TYR A 200 21.92 9.13 -18.19
C TYR A 200 21.07 8.59 -17.06
N ILE A 201 21.33 9.04 -15.83
CA ILE A 201 20.56 8.62 -14.66
C ILE A 201 19.28 9.47 -14.57
N ASP A 202 18.14 8.80 -14.63
CA ASP A 202 16.87 9.36 -14.21
C ASP A 202 16.76 9.27 -12.68
N ILE A 203 16.63 10.37 -12.01
CA ILE A 203 16.59 10.43 -10.54
C ILE A 203 15.19 10.08 -10.02
N GLY A 204 14.77 8.83 -10.24
CA GLY A 204 13.54 8.26 -9.68
C GLY A 204 12.23 8.63 -10.37
N LEU A 205 12.23 9.48 -11.42
CA LEU A 205 10.98 9.91 -12.07
C LEU A 205 10.24 8.73 -12.73
N ILE A 206 10.97 7.84 -13.41
CA ILE A 206 10.37 6.68 -14.09
C ILE A 206 9.79 5.70 -13.07
N ASP A 207 10.46 5.49 -11.94
CA ASP A 207 9.97 4.61 -10.87
C ASP A 207 8.70 5.17 -10.24
N THR A 208 8.75 6.43 -9.77
CA THR A 208 7.59 7.17 -9.23
C THR A 208 6.37 7.12 -10.12
N MET A 209 6.53 7.50 -11.39
CA MET A 209 5.39 7.49 -12.32
C MET A 209 4.88 6.07 -12.59
N GLY A 210 5.79 5.09 -12.70
CA GLY A 210 5.46 3.69 -12.88
C GLY A 210 4.66 3.14 -11.70
N ASP A 211 5.03 3.47 -10.47
CA ASP A 211 4.35 3.02 -9.25
C ASP A 211 2.97 3.63 -9.09
N MET A 212 2.84 4.93 -9.32
CA MET A 212 1.52 5.60 -9.35
C MET A 212 0.60 5.01 -10.42
N MET A 213 1.13 4.69 -11.61
CA MET A 213 0.33 4.07 -12.69
C MET A 213 -0.13 2.66 -12.33
N ILE A 214 0.74 1.83 -11.76
CA ILE A 214 0.44 0.46 -11.36
C ILE A 214 -0.55 0.44 -10.19
N GLU A 215 -0.38 1.32 -9.20
CA GLU A 215 -1.32 1.47 -8.09
C GLU A 215 -2.70 1.93 -8.59
N THR A 216 -2.73 2.91 -9.50
CA THR A 216 -3.97 3.34 -10.18
C THR A 216 -4.64 2.21 -10.94
N ALA A 217 -3.86 1.34 -11.60
CA ALA A 217 -4.40 0.15 -12.29
C ALA A 217 -5.03 -0.82 -11.28
N GLY A 218 -4.40 -1.06 -10.13
CA GLY A 218 -4.97 -1.86 -9.03
C GLY A 218 -6.30 -1.28 -8.53
N ALA A 219 -6.34 0.03 -8.32
CA ALA A 219 -7.54 0.74 -7.92
C ALA A 219 -8.66 0.63 -8.98
N ALA A 220 -8.31 0.74 -10.26
CA ALA A 220 -9.26 0.60 -11.37
C ALA A 220 -9.84 -0.82 -11.44
N VAL A 221 -9.03 -1.85 -11.24
CA VAL A 221 -9.50 -3.25 -11.17
C VAL A 221 -10.54 -3.39 -10.05
N TYR A 222 -10.24 -2.90 -8.85
CA TYR A 222 -11.21 -2.92 -7.76
C TYR A 222 -12.49 -2.15 -8.12
N ALA A 223 -12.36 -0.94 -8.65
CA ALA A 223 -13.49 -0.07 -9.00
C ALA A 223 -14.42 -0.72 -10.04
N VAL A 224 -13.85 -1.38 -11.06
CA VAL A 224 -14.61 -2.12 -12.09
C VAL A 224 -15.33 -3.31 -11.46
N VAL A 225 -14.64 -4.13 -10.67
CA VAL A 225 -15.26 -5.28 -9.98
C VAL A 225 -16.39 -4.80 -9.08
N PHE A 226 -16.18 -3.74 -8.32
CA PHE A 226 -17.20 -3.15 -7.46
C PHE A 226 -18.39 -2.60 -8.25
N ALA A 227 -18.14 -1.89 -9.36
CA ALA A 227 -19.19 -1.32 -10.21
C ALA A 227 -20.06 -2.40 -10.89
N LEU A 228 -19.45 -3.53 -11.26
CA LEU A 228 -20.15 -4.65 -11.93
C LEU A 228 -20.80 -5.62 -10.94
N ASP A 229 -20.47 -5.55 -9.66
CA ASP A 229 -21.10 -6.43 -8.65
C ASP A 229 -22.60 -6.14 -8.53
N LYS A 230 -23.41 -7.12 -8.91
CA LYS A 230 -24.88 -7.06 -8.84
C LYS A 230 -25.43 -7.46 -7.46
N GLY A 231 -24.60 -7.37 -6.40
CA GLY A 231 -24.99 -7.76 -5.05
C GLY A 231 -24.94 -9.27 -4.82
N ARG A 232 -24.37 -10.05 -5.75
CA ARG A 232 -24.23 -11.51 -5.64
C ARG A 232 -23.07 -11.94 -4.74
N HIS A 233 -22.10 -11.04 -4.50
CA HIS A 233 -20.94 -11.28 -3.63
C HIS A 233 -20.86 -10.21 -2.53
N PRO A 234 -21.84 -10.14 -1.61
CA PRO A 234 -21.84 -9.15 -0.54
C PRO A 234 -20.64 -9.29 0.41
N ALA A 235 -20.02 -10.47 0.45
CA ALA A 235 -18.97 -10.77 1.42
C ALA A 235 -17.70 -9.92 1.24
N PHE A 236 -17.26 -9.64 0.02
CA PHE A 236 -16.02 -8.91 -0.22
C PHE A 236 -16.20 -7.39 -0.10
N VAL A 237 -17.39 -6.88 -0.41
CA VAL A 237 -17.67 -5.45 -0.50
C VAL A 237 -18.46 -4.93 0.71
N ARG A 238 -19.40 -5.72 1.25
CA ARG A 238 -20.28 -5.30 2.37
C ARG A 238 -19.73 -5.64 3.75
N THR A 239 -18.92 -6.67 3.88
CA THR A 239 -18.49 -7.19 5.18
C THR A 239 -17.10 -6.76 5.61
N ALA A 240 -16.44 -5.89 4.85
CA ALA A 240 -15.10 -5.43 5.22
C ALA A 240 -15.09 -4.77 6.61
N MET A 241 -16.18 -4.09 6.99
CA MET A 241 -16.32 -3.41 8.29
C MET A 241 -17.75 -3.50 8.86
N ALA A 242 -18.31 -4.70 9.05
CA ALA A 242 -19.60 -4.82 9.73
C ALA A 242 -19.44 -4.65 11.24
N SER A 243 -20.19 -3.74 11.85
CA SER A 243 -20.31 -3.62 13.30
C SER A 243 -20.99 -4.89 13.88
N PRO A 244 -20.53 -5.42 15.03
CA PRO A 244 -21.14 -6.58 15.67
C PRO A 244 -22.65 -6.45 15.97
N ALA A 245 -23.14 -5.23 16.18
CA ALA A 245 -24.56 -4.95 16.44
C ALA A 245 -25.47 -5.22 15.23
N GLU A 246 -24.95 -5.18 14.01
CA GLU A 246 -25.74 -5.35 12.78
C GLU A 246 -25.95 -6.84 12.44
N LYS A 247 -25.07 -7.74 12.90
CA LYS A 247 -25.25 -9.20 12.73
C LYS A 247 -26.38 -9.79 13.57
N GLN A 248 -26.67 -9.22 14.73
CA GLN A 248 -27.76 -9.69 15.57
C GLN A 248 -29.15 -9.33 15.01
N SER A 249 -29.26 -8.19 14.31
CA SER A 249 -30.54 -7.80 13.69
C SER A 249 -30.87 -8.59 12.41
N VAL A 250 -29.87 -9.07 11.67
CA VAL A 250 -30.11 -9.88 10.45
C VAL A 250 -30.49 -11.33 10.80
N HIS A 251 -29.97 -11.89 11.89
CA HIS A 251 -30.39 -13.22 12.35
C HIS A 251 -31.76 -13.20 13.05
N ALA A 252 -32.11 -12.11 13.72
CA ALA A 252 -33.43 -11.98 14.35
C ALA A 252 -34.57 -11.68 13.35
N GLN A 253 -34.28 -11.35 12.11
CA GLN A 253 -35.26 -11.18 11.02
C GLN A 253 -35.38 -12.41 10.11
N ALA A 254 -34.57 -13.44 10.33
CA ALA A 254 -34.57 -14.68 9.55
C ALA A 254 -35.16 -15.88 10.33
N GLU A 255 -35.58 -15.67 11.59
CA GLU A 255 -36.45 -16.57 12.38
C GLU A 255 -37.88 -16.01 12.44
#